data_63dd26522279f7b067e16b7a785a2fed
#
_entry.id   63dd26522279f7b067e16b7a785a2fed
#
_cell.length_a   1.000
_cell.length_b   1.000
_cell.length_c   1.000
_cell.angle_alpha   90.00
_cell.angle_beta   90.00
_cell.angle_gamma   90.00
#
_symmetry.space_group_name_H-M   'P 1'
#
loop_
_entity.id
_entity.type
_entity.pdbx_description
1 polymer ?
#
loop_
_entity_poly.entity_id
_entity_poly.type
_entity_poly.pdbx_seq_one_letter_code
_entity_poly.pdbx_strand_id
1 'polypeptide(L)'
;MDILNNYQNLSAPRIVGLMSGTSIDAIDAVLVELHNNRPQFVRMSSLPLPEKVRSRLLDICRNQANTEEITRMHWLMGELLAQAVLHLQEECRQAGENSHIDLVASHGQTICHLPQAADYLGFPVRATLQIGEGAVIAERTGIITVCDFRPQDLAVGGQGAPLVPFADRLLFHTSTCDRIALNIGGMSNITYISAEGECLACDCGPGNAVCDRLAEIYLQQPCDFDGRYALSGQVIPELLEQLLQHPYFSLPAPKSTGREEFGAPLADRLAEQAKQKGWCGADIMCTAAALTAQAIALHILRFVGSATCQVLTGGGGVHNLAIMRQLRERLPNSVSFVDMEAYGVPTQAREAMAFALFAHCTMLGKSSNLPGATGATRPCCLGKIVLP
;
A
#
# COMPACT_ATOMS: atom_id res chain seq x y z
N MET A 1 20.46 25.73 -7.46
CA MET A 1 20.86 25.69 -6.02
C MET A 1 19.86 26.43 -5.14
N ASP A 2 19.31 27.56 -5.57
CA ASP A 2 18.40 28.36 -4.74
C ASP A 2 17.09 27.64 -4.35
N ILE A 3 16.52 26.86 -5.26
CA ILE A 3 15.22 26.17 -5.03
C ILE A 3 15.31 25.13 -3.91
N LEU A 4 16.36 24.32 -3.89
CA LEU A 4 16.56 23.33 -2.83
C LEU A 4 16.83 24.02 -1.49
N ASN A 5 17.66 25.06 -1.49
CA ASN A 5 17.95 25.85 -0.29
C ASN A 5 16.69 26.53 0.25
N ASN A 6 15.85 27.09 -0.63
CA ASN A 6 14.58 27.70 -0.22
C ASN A 6 13.67 26.68 0.44
N TYR A 7 13.50 25.49 -0.15
CA TYR A 7 12.70 24.43 0.45
C TYR A 7 13.24 23.97 1.81
N GLN A 8 14.56 23.81 1.94
CA GLN A 8 15.21 23.38 3.20
C GLN A 8 15.01 24.36 4.36
N ASN A 9 14.73 25.61 4.07
CA ASN A 9 14.50 26.68 5.05
C ASN A 9 13.03 26.79 5.51
N LEU A 10 12.11 26.01 4.91
CA LEU A 10 10.72 26.00 5.32
C LEU A 10 10.58 25.33 6.71
N SER A 11 9.89 26.01 7.62
CA SER A 11 9.66 25.49 8.99
C SER A 11 8.56 24.43 9.02
N ALA A 12 7.57 24.53 8.14
CA ALA A 12 6.42 23.64 8.05
C ALA A 12 6.00 23.46 6.59
N PRO A 13 6.79 22.74 5.76
CA PRO A 13 6.46 22.55 4.34
C PRO A 13 5.16 21.79 4.17
N ARG A 14 4.35 22.23 3.22
CA ARG A 14 3.07 21.65 2.85
C ARG A 14 3.22 20.85 1.57
N ILE A 15 2.93 19.57 1.64
CA ILE A 15 3.25 18.63 0.57
C ILE A 15 1.98 17.86 0.19
N VAL A 16 1.70 17.79 -1.11
CA VAL A 16 0.67 16.90 -1.63
C VAL A 16 1.31 15.60 -2.08
N GLY A 17 0.89 14.48 -1.47
CA GLY A 17 1.16 13.14 -1.99
C GLY A 17 0.04 12.69 -2.92
N LEU A 18 0.40 12.19 -4.10
CA LEU A 18 -0.52 11.64 -5.09
C LEU A 18 -0.32 10.13 -5.21
N MET A 19 -1.41 9.38 -5.13
CA MET A 19 -1.43 7.94 -5.29
C MET A 19 -2.53 7.50 -6.25
N SER A 20 -2.20 6.64 -7.20
CA SER A 20 -3.15 5.86 -7.97
C SER A 20 -2.81 4.39 -7.76
N GLY A 21 -3.70 3.68 -7.08
CA GLY A 21 -3.49 2.30 -6.64
C GLY A 21 -3.72 1.27 -7.75
N THR A 22 -3.58 0.00 -7.39
CA THR A 22 -3.78 -1.14 -8.32
C THR A 22 -5.24 -1.37 -8.70
N SER A 23 -6.20 -0.80 -7.97
CA SER A 23 -7.63 -0.80 -8.31
C SER A 23 -7.95 0.08 -9.52
N ILE A 24 -7.11 1.11 -9.78
CA ILE A 24 -7.24 2.04 -10.92
C ILE A 24 -8.64 2.69 -10.94
N ASP A 25 -9.18 3.05 -9.80
CA ASP A 25 -10.53 3.64 -9.66
C ASP A 25 -10.48 5.15 -9.46
N ALA A 26 -9.46 5.65 -8.76
CA ALA A 26 -9.31 7.06 -8.47
C ALA A 26 -7.83 7.46 -8.31
N ILE A 27 -7.59 8.77 -8.30
CA ILE A 27 -6.36 9.41 -7.87
C ILE A 27 -6.62 10.02 -6.50
N ASP A 28 -5.90 9.54 -5.50
CA ASP A 28 -5.92 10.10 -4.15
C ASP A 28 -4.86 11.20 -4.04
N ALA A 29 -5.29 12.39 -3.61
CA ALA A 29 -4.44 13.51 -3.30
C ALA A 29 -4.54 13.82 -1.80
N VAL A 30 -3.41 13.78 -1.10
CA VAL A 30 -3.37 14.01 0.34
C VAL A 30 -2.41 15.14 0.67
N LEU A 31 -2.93 16.18 1.30
CA LEU A 31 -2.15 17.29 1.81
C LEU A 31 -1.67 16.98 3.22
N VAL A 32 -0.37 17.06 3.42
CA VAL A 32 0.28 16.98 4.73
C VAL A 32 1.05 18.25 5.01
N GLU A 33 1.16 18.60 6.28
CA GLU A 33 2.04 19.65 6.77
C GLU A 33 3.11 19.03 7.68
N LEU A 34 4.38 19.38 7.48
CA LEU A 34 5.47 18.76 8.23
C LEU A 34 5.92 19.66 9.40
N HIS A 35 5.73 19.19 10.62
CA HIS A 35 6.23 19.83 11.82
C HIS A 35 7.37 19.00 12.44
N ASN A 36 8.58 19.54 12.46
CA ASN A 36 9.78 18.81 12.93
C ASN A 36 9.96 17.44 12.21
N ASN A 37 9.77 17.43 10.90
CA ASN A 37 9.80 16.23 10.04
C ASN A 37 8.71 15.18 10.35
N ARG A 38 7.70 15.52 11.15
CA ARG A 38 6.53 14.65 11.39
C ARG A 38 5.36 15.14 10.56
N PRO A 39 4.79 14.32 9.67
CA PRO A 39 3.65 14.72 8.87
C PRO A 39 2.38 14.78 9.71
N GLN A 40 1.65 15.84 9.53
CA GLN A 40 0.28 15.99 10.02
C GLN A 40 -0.65 15.95 8.82
N PHE A 41 -1.63 15.08 8.86
CA PHE A 41 -2.70 15.04 7.86
C PHE A 41 -3.50 16.33 7.91
N VAL A 42 -3.71 16.95 6.75
CA VAL A 42 -4.53 18.16 6.62
C VAL A 42 -5.85 17.84 5.93
N ARG A 43 -5.75 17.30 4.71
CA ARG A 43 -6.92 17.02 3.87
C ARG A 43 -6.60 15.90 2.86
N MET A 44 -7.65 15.19 2.47
CA MET A 44 -7.62 14.23 1.38
C MET A 44 -8.76 14.54 0.40
N SER A 45 -8.47 14.43 -0.87
CA SER A 45 -9.42 14.44 -1.97
C SER A 45 -9.18 13.24 -2.87
N SER A 46 -10.23 12.65 -3.38
CA SER A 46 -10.16 11.51 -4.30
C SER A 46 -10.83 11.88 -5.61
N LEU A 47 -10.09 11.90 -6.69
CA LEU A 47 -10.58 12.20 -8.03
C LEU A 47 -10.84 10.89 -8.79
N PRO A 48 -12.10 10.49 -9.01
CA PRO A 48 -12.41 9.28 -9.76
C PRO A 48 -11.85 9.32 -11.18
N LEU A 49 -11.24 8.23 -11.62
CA LEU A 49 -10.79 8.10 -13.00
C LEU A 49 -11.98 7.88 -13.93
N PRO A 50 -12.05 8.60 -15.08
CA PRO A 50 -13.07 8.34 -16.09
C PRO A 50 -13.03 6.87 -16.54
N GLU A 51 -14.19 6.23 -16.69
CA GLU A 51 -14.28 4.80 -16.99
C GLU A 51 -13.49 4.38 -18.25
N LYS A 52 -13.47 5.24 -19.27
CA LYS A 52 -12.67 4.99 -20.50
C LYS A 52 -11.15 4.97 -20.21
N VAL A 53 -10.68 5.83 -19.30
CA VAL A 53 -9.26 5.88 -18.89
C VAL A 53 -8.95 4.64 -18.06
N ARG A 54 -9.79 4.31 -17.09
CA ARG A 54 -9.66 3.14 -16.23
C ARG A 54 -9.59 1.85 -17.04
N SER A 55 -10.55 1.63 -17.94
CA SER A 55 -10.59 0.44 -18.81
C SER A 55 -9.30 0.34 -19.62
N ARG A 56 -8.84 1.45 -20.23
CA ARG A 56 -7.64 1.44 -21.04
C ARG A 56 -6.35 1.22 -20.24
N LEU A 57 -6.26 1.75 -19.02
CA LEU A 57 -5.15 1.46 -18.10
C LEU A 57 -5.08 -0.03 -17.75
N LEU A 58 -6.22 -0.67 -17.50
CA LEU A 58 -6.28 -2.11 -17.25
C LEU A 58 -5.77 -2.93 -18.46
N ASP A 59 -6.09 -2.51 -19.68
CA ASP A 59 -5.56 -3.16 -20.90
C ASP A 59 -4.04 -2.96 -21.02
N ILE A 60 -3.54 -1.75 -20.74
CA ILE A 60 -2.10 -1.46 -20.73
C ILE A 60 -1.37 -2.37 -19.70
N CYS A 61 -1.91 -2.51 -18.50
CA CYS A 61 -1.36 -3.40 -17.48
C CYS A 61 -1.33 -4.88 -17.91
N ARG A 62 -2.19 -5.28 -18.87
CA ARG A 62 -2.21 -6.62 -19.47
C ARG A 62 -1.31 -6.75 -20.70
N ASN A 63 -0.48 -5.74 -20.99
CA ASN A 63 0.35 -5.65 -22.20
C ASN A 63 -0.46 -5.60 -23.50
N GLN A 64 -1.67 -5.03 -23.47
CA GLN A 64 -2.56 -4.88 -24.65
C GLN A 64 -2.50 -3.43 -25.18
N ALA A 65 -1.29 -2.89 -25.30
CA ALA A 65 -1.07 -1.55 -25.81
C ALA A 65 0.28 -1.46 -26.54
N ASN A 66 0.36 -0.56 -27.50
CA ASN A 66 1.61 -0.22 -28.18
C ASN A 66 2.29 0.97 -27.51
N THR A 67 3.53 1.27 -27.92
CA THR A 67 4.33 2.36 -27.39
C THR A 67 3.67 3.74 -27.50
N GLU A 68 2.97 4.00 -28.62
CA GLU A 68 2.27 5.28 -28.83
C GLU A 68 1.15 5.48 -27.81
N GLU A 69 0.37 4.45 -27.53
CA GLU A 69 -0.68 4.51 -26.50
C GLU A 69 -0.13 4.68 -25.10
N ILE A 70 0.93 3.97 -24.76
CA ILE A 70 1.60 4.13 -23.45
C ILE A 70 2.10 5.58 -23.31
N THR A 71 2.70 6.15 -24.37
CA THR A 71 3.19 7.52 -24.35
C THR A 71 2.04 8.53 -24.15
N ARG A 72 0.93 8.36 -24.87
CA ARG A 72 -0.26 9.21 -24.71
C ARG A 72 -0.88 9.07 -23.32
N MET A 73 -0.97 7.86 -22.79
CA MET A 73 -1.51 7.61 -21.46
C MET A 73 -0.61 8.17 -20.36
N HIS A 74 0.72 8.09 -20.53
CA HIS A 74 1.69 8.71 -19.63
C HIS A 74 1.46 10.21 -19.50
N TRP A 75 1.25 10.90 -20.62
CA TRP A 75 0.93 12.33 -20.64
C TRP A 75 -0.44 12.62 -20.01
N LEU A 76 -1.48 11.90 -20.43
CA LEU A 76 -2.84 12.05 -19.90
C LEU A 76 -2.90 11.84 -18.38
N MET A 77 -2.18 10.84 -17.86
CA MET A 77 -2.10 10.64 -16.42
C MET A 77 -1.42 11.81 -15.72
N GLY A 78 -0.44 12.46 -16.33
CA GLY A 78 0.15 13.70 -15.82
C GLY A 78 -0.90 14.82 -15.68
N GLU A 79 -1.76 15.02 -16.70
CA GLU A 79 -2.85 16.00 -16.65
C GLU A 79 -3.87 15.67 -15.54
N LEU A 80 -4.27 14.40 -15.38
CA LEU A 80 -5.21 13.98 -14.35
C LEU A 80 -4.63 14.11 -12.93
N LEU A 81 -3.35 13.79 -12.75
CA LEU A 81 -2.64 13.98 -11.49
C LEU A 81 -2.52 15.46 -11.12
N ALA A 82 -2.24 16.33 -12.10
CA ALA A 82 -2.26 17.78 -11.88
C ALA A 82 -3.65 18.28 -11.50
N GLN A 83 -4.71 17.80 -12.17
CA GLN A 83 -6.10 18.13 -11.82
C GLN A 83 -6.44 17.73 -10.39
N ALA A 84 -5.96 16.56 -9.91
CA ALA A 84 -6.18 16.15 -8.53
C ALA A 84 -5.55 17.11 -7.51
N VAL A 85 -4.35 17.65 -7.79
CA VAL A 85 -3.72 18.69 -6.96
C VAL A 85 -4.56 19.96 -6.94
N LEU A 86 -4.96 20.45 -8.12
CA LEU A 86 -5.74 21.70 -8.26
C LEU A 86 -7.11 21.57 -7.61
N HIS A 87 -7.74 20.40 -7.71
CA HIS A 87 -9.02 20.12 -7.06
C HIS A 87 -8.88 20.15 -5.53
N LEU A 88 -7.86 19.51 -4.97
CA LEU A 88 -7.57 19.56 -3.54
C LEU A 88 -7.31 21.00 -3.05
N GLN A 89 -6.56 21.81 -3.82
CA GLN A 89 -6.35 23.23 -3.50
C GLN A 89 -7.66 24.02 -3.47
N GLU A 90 -8.56 23.74 -4.41
CA GLU A 90 -9.86 24.41 -4.47
C GLU A 90 -10.76 24.01 -3.29
N GLU A 91 -10.76 22.72 -2.91
CA GLU A 91 -11.48 22.26 -1.71
C GLU A 91 -10.95 22.94 -0.43
N CYS A 92 -9.63 23.11 -0.31
CA CYS A 92 -9.03 23.86 0.80
C CYS A 92 -9.52 25.30 0.83
N ARG A 93 -9.54 26.01 -0.33
CA ARG A 93 -10.04 27.40 -0.41
C ARG A 93 -11.51 27.51 -0.03
N GLN A 94 -12.34 26.59 -0.51
CA GLN A 94 -13.77 26.56 -0.20
C GLN A 94 -14.04 26.31 1.27
N ALA A 95 -13.17 25.53 1.93
CA ALA A 95 -13.22 25.28 3.38
C ALA A 95 -12.61 26.41 4.22
N GLY A 96 -12.04 27.46 3.61
CA GLY A 96 -11.35 28.54 4.31
C GLY A 96 -10.00 28.11 4.91
N GLU A 97 -9.45 27.00 4.44
CA GLU A 97 -8.14 26.48 4.86
C GLU A 97 -7.01 27.05 3.99
N ASN A 98 -5.79 27.01 4.52
CA ASN A 98 -4.62 27.40 3.74
C ASN A 98 -4.44 26.40 2.56
N SER A 99 -4.51 26.90 1.32
CA SER A 99 -4.38 26.10 0.10
C SER A 99 -2.96 26.12 -0.50
N HIS A 100 -1.99 26.75 0.19
CA HIS A 100 -0.60 26.77 -0.27
C HIS A 100 0.02 25.37 -0.26
N ILE A 101 0.77 25.06 -1.31
CA ILE A 101 1.50 23.78 -1.46
C ILE A 101 2.91 24.11 -1.90
N ASP A 102 3.92 23.60 -1.20
CA ASP A 102 5.34 23.80 -1.49
C ASP A 102 5.91 22.72 -2.39
N LEU A 103 5.31 21.51 -2.39
CA LEU A 103 5.84 20.34 -3.08
C LEU A 103 4.73 19.37 -3.48
N VAL A 104 4.84 18.77 -4.65
CA VAL A 104 4.00 17.64 -5.09
C VAL A 104 4.86 16.38 -5.15
N ALA A 105 4.35 15.29 -4.62
CA ALA A 105 4.94 13.95 -4.66
C ALA A 105 4.04 13.03 -5.47
N SER A 106 4.44 12.59 -6.66
CA SER A 106 3.62 11.74 -7.50
C SER A 106 4.17 10.31 -7.58
N HIS A 107 3.41 9.34 -7.06
CA HIS A 107 3.69 7.93 -7.35
C HIS A 107 3.49 7.60 -8.82
N GLY A 108 2.55 8.28 -9.50
CA GLY A 108 2.06 7.88 -10.81
C GLY A 108 1.18 6.62 -10.74
N GLN A 109 0.92 6.00 -11.90
CA GLN A 109 0.22 4.72 -12.03
C GLN A 109 1.19 3.63 -12.48
N THR A 110 1.37 2.59 -11.67
CA THR A 110 2.19 1.44 -12.07
C THR A 110 1.50 0.65 -13.18
N ILE A 111 2.17 0.50 -14.30
CA ILE A 111 1.72 -0.32 -15.43
C ILE A 111 2.60 -1.54 -15.67
N CYS A 112 3.85 -1.52 -15.18
CA CYS A 112 4.76 -2.66 -15.28
C CYS A 112 5.72 -2.66 -14.09
N HIS A 113 5.95 -3.83 -13.50
CA HIS A 113 6.89 -3.98 -12.39
C HIS A 113 7.57 -5.33 -12.46
N LEU A 114 8.87 -5.34 -12.77
CA LEU A 114 9.72 -6.51 -12.98
C LEU A 114 10.89 -6.46 -11.98
N PRO A 115 10.64 -6.74 -10.69
CA PRO A 115 11.65 -6.57 -9.65
C PRO A 115 12.73 -7.64 -9.64
N GLN A 116 12.44 -8.81 -10.23
CA GLN A 116 13.40 -9.90 -10.35
C GLN A 116 14.30 -9.69 -11.55
N ALA A 117 15.61 -9.84 -11.36
CA ALA A 117 16.54 -9.81 -12.47
C ALA A 117 16.30 -10.99 -13.41
N ALA A 118 16.03 -10.69 -14.67
CA ALA A 118 15.89 -11.68 -15.73
C ALA A 118 16.84 -11.36 -16.89
N ASP A 119 17.24 -12.38 -17.62
CA ASP A 119 18.04 -12.15 -18.83
C ASP A 119 17.22 -11.39 -19.87
N TYR A 120 17.76 -10.29 -20.35
CA TYR A 120 17.23 -9.52 -21.46
C TYR A 120 18.38 -9.14 -22.38
N LEU A 121 18.43 -9.76 -23.55
CA LEU A 121 19.50 -9.54 -24.56
C LEU A 121 20.92 -9.79 -24.02
N GLY A 122 21.10 -10.75 -23.12
CA GLY A 122 22.39 -11.08 -22.50
C GLY A 122 22.72 -10.25 -21.24
N PHE A 123 21.78 -9.43 -20.75
CA PHE A 123 21.96 -8.59 -19.56
C PHE A 123 20.94 -8.94 -18.48
N PRO A 124 21.34 -9.01 -17.18
CA PRO A 124 20.38 -9.15 -16.08
C PRO A 124 19.67 -7.83 -15.84
N VAL A 125 18.39 -7.74 -16.24
CA VAL A 125 17.61 -6.50 -16.15
C VAL A 125 16.51 -6.64 -15.11
N ARG A 126 16.37 -5.62 -14.28
CA ARG A 126 15.19 -5.31 -13.44
C ARG A 126 14.56 -4.04 -13.98
N ALA A 127 13.24 -3.93 -13.94
CA ALA A 127 12.58 -2.74 -14.46
C ALA A 127 11.29 -2.44 -13.71
N THR A 128 10.91 -1.17 -13.73
CA THR A 128 9.61 -0.72 -13.25
C THR A 128 9.18 0.49 -14.05
N LEU A 129 7.88 0.63 -14.28
CA LEU A 129 7.33 1.75 -15.02
C LEU A 129 6.05 2.23 -14.34
N GLN A 130 6.14 3.44 -13.79
CA GLN A 130 5.02 4.22 -13.32
C GLN A 130 4.79 5.34 -14.33
N ILE A 131 3.57 5.49 -14.82
CA ILE A 131 3.18 6.54 -15.76
C ILE A 131 2.47 7.69 -15.07
N GLY A 132 2.55 8.87 -15.64
CA GLY A 132 2.11 10.15 -15.11
C GLY A 132 3.28 11.14 -15.16
N GLU A 133 3.37 11.90 -16.29
CA GLU A 133 4.51 12.78 -16.58
C GLU A 133 4.65 13.88 -15.53
N GLY A 134 5.78 13.86 -14.83
CA GLY A 134 6.08 14.84 -13.77
C GLY A 134 6.20 16.28 -14.27
N ALA A 135 6.71 16.48 -15.49
CA ALA A 135 6.82 17.81 -16.10
C ALA A 135 5.43 18.43 -16.36
N VAL A 136 4.45 17.61 -16.74
CA VAL A 136 3.06 18.06 -16.88
C VAL A 136 2.50 18.50 -15.53
N ILE A 137 2.72 17.71 -14.48
CA ILE A 137 2.25 18.05 -13.14
C ILE A 137 2.89 19.39 -12.68
N ALA A 138 4.20 19.50 -12.79
CA ALA A 138 4.94 20.70 -12.38
C ALA A 138 4.45 21.95 -13.14
N GLU A 139 4.37 21.88 -14.47
CA GLU A 139 3.93 22.99 -15.32
C GLU A 139 2.47 23.41 -15.05
N ARG A 140 1.55 22.45 -14.90
CA ARG A 140 0.11 22.75 -14.66
C ARG A 140 -0.16 23.32 -13.28
N THR A 141 0.62 22.93 -12.29
CA THR A 141 0.43 23.38 -10.90
C THR A 141 1.31 24.56 -10.52
N GLY A 142 2.40 24.81 -11.24
CA GLY A 142 3.44 25.77 -10.87
C GLY A 142 4.23 25.34 -9.64
N ILE A 143 4.21 24.04 -9.28
CA ILE A 143 4.81 23.54 -8.04
C ILE A 143 5.89 22.50 -8.38
N ILE A 144 7.01 22.55 -7.65
CA ILE A 144 8.05 21.50 -7.74
C ILE A 144 7.41 20.14 -7.55
N THR A 145 7.73 19.21 -8.44
CA THR A 145 7.18 17.85 -8.39
C THR A 145 8.30 16.83 -8.22
N VAL A 146 8.15 15.88 -7.30
CA VAL A 146 9.01 14.70 -7.18
C VAL A 146 8.22 13.48 -7.64
N CYS A 147 8.80 12.69 -8.54
CA CYS A 147 8.19 11.49 -9.11
C CYS A 147 9.23 10.36 -9.24
N ASP A 148 8.87 9.21 -9.81
CA ASP A 148 9.76 8.07 -10.09
C ASP A 148 10.51 7.55 -8.84
N PHE A 149 9.82 7.27 -7.77
CA PHE A 149 10.44 6.85 -6.50
C PHE A 149 11.05 5.44 -6.54
N ARG A 150 10.48 4.52 -7.34
CA ARG A 150 10.88 3.09 -7.34
C ARG A 150 12.19 2.80 -8.09
N PRO A 151 12.55 3.51 -9.19
CA PRO A 151 13.75 3.19 -9.97
C PRO A 151 15.07 3.24 -9.20
N GLN A 152 15.24 4.18 -8.25
CA GLN A 152 16.47 4.29 -7.47
C GLN A 152 16.70 3.06 -6.58
N ASP A 153 15.65 2.53 -5.97
CA ASP A 153 15.77 1.33 -5.14
C ASP A 153 16.13 0.09 -5.99
N LEU A 154 15.53 -0.04 -7.20
CA LEU A 154 15.93 -1.08 -8.14
C LEU A 154 17.39 -0.95 -8.55
N ALA A 155 17.86 0.27 -8.81
CA ALA A 155 19.22 0.54 -9.25
C ALA A 155 20.28 0.16 -8.20
N VAL A 156 19.92 0.15 -6.92
CA VAL A 156 20.79 -0.33 -5.84
C VAL A 156 20.47 -1.79 -5.44
N GLY A 157 19.85 -2.54 -6.33
CA GLY A 157 19.62 -3.98 -6.17
C GLY A 157 18.35 -4.35 -5.41
N GLY A 158 17.56 -3.38 -4.96
CA GLY A 158 16.27 -3.60 -4.32
C GLY A 158 15.17 -4.02 -5.29
N GLN A 159 13.99 -4.25 -4.76
CA GLN A 159 12.80 -4.64 -5.52
C GLN A 159 11.90 -3.44 -5.88
N GLY A 160 12.19 -2.22 -5.38
CA GLY A 160 11.35 -1.04 -5.60
C GLY A 160 10.02 -1.07 -4.85
N ALA A 161 9.78 -2.10 -4.06
CA ALA A 161 8.62 -2.32 -3.20
C ALA A 161 8.98 -3.34 -2.11
N PRO A 162 8.34 -3.27 -0.92
CA PRO A 162 7.48 -2.20 -0.44
C PRO A 162 8.28 -0.96 0.00
N LEU A 163 7.81 0.25 -0.34
CA LEU A 163 8.46 1.51 0.10
C LEU A 163 7.81 2.09 1.36
N VAL A 164 6.51 1.86 1.55
CA VAL A 164 5.72 2.39 2.68
C VAL A 164 6.32 2.10 4.06
N PRO A 165 7.02 0.97 4.31
CA PRO A 165 7.64 0.69 5.61
C PRO A 165 8.58 1.76 6.13
N PHE A 166 9.26 2.50 5.25
CA PHE A 166 10.07 3.66 5.66
C PHE A 166 9.20 4.77 6.29
N ALA A 167 8.07 5.07 5.66
CA ALA A 167 7.12 6.06 6.20
C ALA A 167 6.46 5.57 7.49
N ASP A 168 6.08 4.29 7.55
CA ASP A 168 5.54 3.68 8.77
C ASP A 168 6.48 3.85 9.95
N ARG A 169 7.78 3.64 9.74
CA ARG A 169 8.78 3.87 10.78
C ARG A 169 8.79 5.31 11.26
N LEU A 170 8.69 6.29 10.35
CA LEU A 170 8.66 7.71 10.73
C LEU A 170 7.36 8.10 11.46
N LEU A 171 6.23 7.52 11.02
CA LEU A 171 4.91 7.80 11.56
C LEU A 171 4.70 7.14 12.94
N PHE A 172 5.14 5.90 13.08
CA PHE A 172 4.70 5.04 14.17
C PHE A 172 5.79 4.63 15.15
N HIS A 173 7.08 4.92 14.90
CA HIS A 173 8.14 4.56 15.86
C HIS A 173 7.93 5.21 17.22
N THR A 174 8.16 4.41 18.26
CA THR A 174 8.26 4.85 19.66
C THR A 174 9.32 4.03 20.38
N SER A 175 10.00 4.61 21.33
CA SER A 175 10.98 3.91 22.18
C SER A 175 10.35 3.14 23.36
N THR A 176 9.02 3.14 23.50
CA THR A 176 8.35 2.56 24.67
C THR A 176 7.82 1.14 24.43
N CYS A 177 7.56 0.76 23.19
CA CYS A 177 7.07 -0.58 22.83
C CYS A 177 7.28 -0.83 21.35
N ASP A 178 7.25 -2.10 20.98
CA ASP A 178 7.21 -2.51 19.57
C ASP A 178 5.87 -2.16 18.93
N ARG A 179 5.91 -1.84 17.64
CA ARG A 179 4.70 -1.58 16.86
C ARG A 179 4.69 -2.40 15.58
N ILE A 180 3.50 -2.81 15.18
CA ILE A 180 3.26 -3.44 13.89
C ILE A 180 2.19 -2.65 13.17
N ALA A 181 2.56 -2.02 12.06
CA ALA A 181 1.58 -1.45 11.14
C ALA A 181 1.02 -2.59 10.28
N LEU A 182 -0.22 -2.98 10.53
CA LEU A 182 -0.95 -4.02 9.81
C LEU A 182 -1.90 -3.39 8.81
N ASN A 183 -1.74 -3.73 7.54
CA ASN A 183 -2.70 -3.38 6.50
C ASN A 183 -3.41 -4.64 6.00
N ILE A 184 -4.74 -4.64 6.05
CA ILE A 184 -5.58 -5.71 5.49
C ILE A 184 -6.33 -5.15 4.28
N GLY A 185 -5.69 -5.21 3.12
CA GLY A 185 -6.30 -4.92 1.82
C GLY A 185 -6.76 -6.20 1.12
N GLY A 186 -6.61 -6.29 -0.21
CA GLY A 186 -6.78 -7.55 -0.93
C GLY A 186 -5.80 -8.62 -0.44
N MET A 187 -4.54 -8.23 -0.25
CA MET A 187 -3.51 -8.97 0.48
C MET A 187 -3.32 -8.33 1.86
N SER A 188 -2.82 -9.08 2.83
CA SER A 188 -2.42 -8.57 4.14
C SER A 188 -0.91 -8.42 4.22
N ASN A 189 -0.44 -7.30 4.78
CA ASN A 189 0.98 -7.03 5.01
C ASN A 189 1.21 -6.36 6.35
N ILE A 190 2.43 -6.53 6.86
CA ILE A 190 2.87 -5.92 8.11
C ILE A 190 4.19 -5.18 7.92
N THR A 191 4.33 -4.09 8.67
CA THR A 191 5.60 -3.44 8.97
C THR A 191 5.85 -3.55 10.47
N TYR A 192 6.83 -4.33 10.87
CA TYR A 192 7.32 -4.40 12.24
C TYR A 192 8.31 -3.26 12.49
N ILE A 193 8.14 -2.58 13.61
CA ILE A 193 8.97 -1.44 14.04
C ILE A 193 9.32 -1.68 15.49
N SER A 194 10.58 -2.02 15.77
CA SER A 194 11.02 -2.24 17.14
C SER A 194 11.16 -0.92 17.92
N ALA A 195 11.17 -1.01 19.23
CA ALA A 195 11.43 0.14 20.10
C ALA A 195 12.82 0.76 19.87
N GLU A 196 13.78 -0.02 19.38
CA GLU A 196 15.13 0.41 19.01
C GLU A 196 15.17 1.06 17.62
N GLY A 197 14.09 1.01 16.86
CA GLY A 197 13.95 1.61 15.51
C GLY A 197 14.34 0.69 14.36
N GLU A 198 14.54 -0.61 14.60
CA GLU A 198 14.62 -1.60 13.52
C GLU A 198 13.29 -1.72 12.80
N CYS A 199 13.34 -1.99 11.50
CA CYS A 199 12.13 -2.08 10.70
C CYS A 199 12.24 -3.20 9.68
N LEU A 200 11.27 -4.11 9.71
CA LEU A 200 11.11 -5.22 8.77
C LEU A 200 9.69 -5.22 8.20
N ALA A 201 9.55 -5.64 6.96
CA ALA A 201 8.25 -5.71 6.34
C ALA A 201 8.08 -7.01 5.54
N CYS A 202 6.85 -7.50 5.48
CA CYS A 202 6.49 -8.62 4.61
C CYS A 202 4.98 -8.71 4.38
N ASP A 203 4.63 -9.35 3.28
CA ASP A 203 3.25 -9.78 3.07
C ASP A 203 2.97 -11.02 3.94
N CYS A 204 1.82 -11.02 4.59
CA CYS A 204 1.39 -12.16 5.42
C CYS A 204 0.72 -13.26 4.59
N GLY A 205 0.08 -12.89 3.48
CA GLY A 205 -0.71 -13.77 2.64
C GLY A 205 -2.05 -13.11 2.29
N PRO A 206 -3.16 -13.87 2.25
CA PRO A 206 -4.46 -13.30 1.90
C PRO A 206 -4.88 -12.19 2.87
N GLY A 207 -5.58 -11.20 2.31
CA GLY A 207 -6.40 -10.26 3.04
C GLY A 207 -7.87 -10.53 2.72
N ASN A 208 -8.56 -9.54 2.13
CA ASN A 208 -9.96 -9.68 1.71
C ASN A 208 -10.13 -10.37 0.36
N ALA A 209 -9.13 -10.46 -0.52
CA ALA A 209 -9.31 -10.89 -1.91
C ALA A 209 -10.00 -12.26 -2.06
N VAL A 210 -9.71 -13.20 -1.16
CA VAL A 210 -10.38 -14.50 -1.14
C VAL A 210 -11.81 -14.38 -0.62
N CYS A 211 -12.02 -13.62 0.45
CA CYS A 211 -13.34 -13.39 1.05
C CYS A 211 -14.27 -12.64 0.08
N ASP A 212 -13.76 -11.61 -0.60
CA ASP A 212 -14.53 -10.82 -1.57
C ASP A 212 -14.97 -11.69 -2.74
N ARG A 213 -14.07 -12.52 -3.29
CA ARG A 213 -14.44 -13.43 -4.39
C ARG A 213 -15.46 -14.50 -3.94
N LEU A 214 -15.35 -15.02 -2.72
CA LEU A 214 -16.36 -15.93 -2.18
C LEU A 214 -17.70 -15.21 -1.94
N ALA A 215 -17.70 -13.93 -1.55
CA ALA A 215 -18.90 -13.13 -1.42
C ALA A 215 -19.59 -12.92 -2.79
N GLU A 216 -18.82 -12.69 -3.86
CA GLU A 216 -19.38 -12.66 -5.22
C GLU A 216 -20.09 -13.98 -5.56
N ILE A 217 -19.48 -15.13 -5.22
CA ILE A 217 -20.01 -16.46 -5.55
C ILE A 217 -21.26 -16.80 -4.73
N TYR A 218 -21.23 -16.58 -3.41
CA TYR A 218 -22.29 -17.04 -2.50
C TYR A 218 -23.35 -15.99 -2.21
N LEU A 219 -23.00 -14.70 -2.24
CA LEU A 219 -23.87 -13.59 -1.86
C LEU A 219 -24.26 -12.70 -3.08
N GLN A 220 -23.59 -12.84 -4.19
CA GLN A 220 -23.71 -11.92 -5.35
C GLN A 220 -23.44 -10.45 -4.95
N GLN A 221 -22.49 -10.25 -4.03
CA GLN A 221 -22.08 -8.96 -3.51
C GLN A 221 -20.57 -8.78 -3.66
N PRO A 222 -20.07 -7.54 -3.75
CA PRO A 222 -18.63 -7.29 -3.90
C PRO A 222 -17.79 -7.68 -2.69
N CYS A 223 -18.40 -7.78 -1.51
CA CYS A 223 -17.76 -8.25 -0.27
C CYS A 223 -18.81 -8.73 0.74
N ASP A 224 -18.35 -9.41 1.78
CA ASP A 224 -19.15 -9.74 2.97
C ASP A 224 -19.07 -8.55 3.94
N PHE A 225 -20.08 -7.66 3.88
CA PHE A 225 -20.12 -6.48 4.73
C PHE A 225 -20.07 -6.83 6.21
N ASP A 226 -19.11 -6.25 6.93
CA ASP A 226 -18.79 -6.51 8.33
C ASP A 226 -18.45 -7.99 8.63
N GLY A 227 -18.23 -8.83 7.62
CA GLY A 227 -17.97 -10.25 7.78
C GLY A 227 -19.16 -11.04 8.35
N ARG A 228 -20.40 -10.54 8.15
CA ARG A 228 -21.61 -11.08 8.78
C ARG A 228 -21.92 -12.52 8.36
N TYR A 229 -21.74 -12.81 7.09
CA TYR A 229 -22.00 -14.15 6.59
C TYR A 229 -20.95 -15.15 7.08
N ALA A 230 -19.67 -14.75 7.05
CA ALA A 230 -18.59 -15.54 7.61
C ALA A 230 -18.78 -15.80 9.13
N LEU A 231 -19.28 -14.81 9.90
CA LEU A 231 -19.59 -14.95 11.33
C LEU A 231 -20.73 -15.94 11.62
N SER A 232 -21.62 -16.19 10.64
CA SER A 232 -22.69 -17.20 10.80
C SER A 232 -22.25 -18.63 10.56
N GLY A 233 -21.06 -18.83 9.98
CA GLY A 233 -20.47 -20.13 9.72
C GLY A 233 -19.51 -20.59 10.80
N GLN A 234 -18.98 -21.79 10.61
CA GLN A 234 -17.95 -22.38 11.45
C GLN A 234 -16.70 -22.68 10.64
N VAL A 235 -15.55 -22.58 11.28
CA VAL A 235 -14.28 -22.95 10.65
C VAL A 235 -14.27 -24.45 10.39
N ILE A 236 -13.88 -24.87 9.19
CA ILE A 236 -13.64 -26.25 8.80
C ILE A 236 -12.16 -26.55 9.10
N PRO A 237 -11.85 -27.28 10.22
CA PRO A 237 -10.46 -27.40 10.69
C PRO A 237 -9.54 -28.07 9.68
N GLU A 238 -10.00 -29.17 9.06
CA GLU A 238 -9.21 -29.93 8.08
C GLU A 238 -8.89 -29.10 6.82
N LEU A 239 -9.80 -28.21 6.40
CA LEU A 239 -9.56 -27.30 5.28
C LEU A 239 -8.56 -26.22 5.66
N LEU A 240 -8.70 -25.61 6.84
CA LEU A 240 -7.78 -24.58 7.31
C LEU A 240 -6.36 -25.16 7.44
N GLU A 241 -6.21 -26.35 8.02
CA GLU A 241 -4.92 -27.02 8.15
C GLU A 241 -4.29 -27.29 6.78
N GLN A 242 -5.06 -27.80 5.82
CA GLN A 242 -4.62 -28.01 4.44
C GLN A 242 -4.12 -26.71 3.80
N LEU A 243 -4.85 -25.60 3.96
CA LEU A 243 -4.48 -24.30 3.39
C LEU A 243 -3.20 -23.74 4.01
N LEU A 244 -2.99 -23.94 5.31
CA LEU A 244 -1.80 -23.48 6.03
C LEU A 244 -0.53 -24.29 5.70
N GLN A 245 -0.66 -25.46 5.06
CA GLN A 245 0.49 -26.20 4.53
C GLN A 245 1.11 -25.55 3.28
N HIS A 246 0.50 -24.49 2.74
CA HIS A 246 1.05 -23.78 1.60
C HIS A 246 2.47 -23.27 1.90
N PRO A 247 3.48 -23.55 1.03
CA PRO A 247 4.89 -23.27 1.29
C PRO A 247 5.16 -21.80 1.63
N TYR A 248 4.37 -20.89 1.11
CA TYR A 248 4.48 -19.45 1.35
C TYR A 248 4.52 -19.10 2.84
N PHE A 249 3.69 -19.74 3.67
CA PHE A 249 3.60 -19.39 5.08
C PHE A 249 4.86 -19.73 5.89
N SER A 250 5.69 -20.65 5.42
CA SER A 250 6.96 -21.01 6.05
C SER A 250 8.17 -20.16 5.59
N LEU A 251 8.03 -19.40 4.50
CA LEU A 251 9.11 -18.54 4.01
C LEU A 251 9.50 -17.48 5.05
N PRO A 252 10.81 -17.14 5.18
CA PRO A 252 11.23 -16.02 6.02
C PRO A 252 10.86 -14.68 5.39
N ALA A 253 10.77 -13.62 6.21
CA ALA A 253 10.73 -12.24 5.75
C ALA A 253 12.15 -11.77 5.31
N PRO A 254 12.27 -10.84 4.35
CA PRO A 254 11.18 -10.21 3.58
C PRO A 254 10.63 -11.14 2.48
N LYS A 255 9.32 -11.09 2.27
CA LYS A 255 8.65 -11.86 1.21
C LYS A 255 7.41 -11.14 0.73
N SER A 256 7.02 -11.39 -0.52
CA SER A 256 5.84 -10.80 -1.15
C SER A 256 4.98 -11.88 -1.81
N THR A 257 3.68 -11.61 -1.95
CA THR A 257 2.72 -12.44 -2.66
C THR A 257 1.64 -11.58 -3.29
N GLY A 258 0.77 -12.17 -4.10
CA GLY A 258 -0.25 -11.43 -4.81
C GLY A 258 -1.57 -12.21 -5.00
N ARG A 259 -2.48 -11.58 -5.73
CA ARG A 259 -3.81 -12.13 -6.03
C ARG A 259 -3.76 -13.37 -6.92
N GLU A 260 -2.67 -13.59 -7.65
CA GLU A 260 -2.40 -14.77 -8.45
C GLU A 260 -2.31 -16.03 -7.57
N GLU A 261 -1.82 -15.89 -6.34
CA GLU A 261 -1.64 -16.97 -5.38
C GLU A 261 -2.81 -17.03 -4.38
N PHE A 262 -3.17 -15.88 -3.77
CA PHE A 262 -4.18 -15.77 -2.71
C PHE A 262 -5.37 -14.88 -3.12
N GLY A 263 -5.87 -15.03 -4.33
CA GLY A 263 -7.02 -14.29 -4.86
C GLY A 263 -8.10 -15.19 -5.43
N ALA A 264 -8.72 -14.74 -6.55
CA ALA A 264 -9.81 -15.45 -7.19
C ALA A 264 -9.52 -16.93 -7.52
N PRO A 265 -8.31 -17.32 -8.00
CA PRO A 265 -8.04 -18.74 -8.28
C PRO A 265 -8.14 -19.63 -7.03
N LEU A 266 -7.74 -19.12 -5.87
CA LEU A 266 -7.89 -19.85 -4.60
C LEU A 266 -9.37 -19.93 -4.20
N ALA A 267 -10.09 -18.81 -4.22
CA ALA A 267 -11.50 -18.75 -3.86
C ALA A 267 -12.36 -19.65 -4.74
N ASP A 268 -12.12 -19.67 -6.07
CA ASP A 268 -12.86 -20.53 -7.01
C ASP A 268 -12.62 -22.02 -6.71
N ARG A 269 -11.37 -22.43 -6.37
CA ARG A 269 -11.07 -23.80 -5.92
C ARG A 269 -11.79 -24.16 -4.62
N LEU A 270 -11.84 -23.24 -3.65
CA LEU A 270 -12.55 -23.45 -2.38
C LEU A 270 -14.05 -23.64 -2.60
N ALA A 271 -14.66 -22.84 -3.48
CA ALA A 271 -16.07 -22.96 -3.80
C ALA A 271 -16.38 -24.30 -4.50
N GLU A 272 -15.51 -24.77 -5.40
CA GLU A 272 -15.68 -26.07 -6.05
C GLU A 272 -15.51 -27.22 -5.06
N GLN A 273 -14.51 -27.17 -4.20
CA GLN A 273 -14.31 -28.16 -3.13
C GLN A 273 -15.52 -28.21 -2.18
N ALA A 274 -16.10 -27.05 -1.86
CA ALA A 274 -17.31 -26.97 -1.03
C ALA A 274 -18.49 -27.74 -1.64
N LYS A 275 -18.72 -27.59 -2.96
CA LYS A 275 -19.76 -28.35 -3.65
C LYS A 275 -19.53 -29.86 -3.58
N GLN A 276 -18.29 -30.30 -3.76
CA GLN A 276 -17.93 -31.71 -3.74
C GLN A 276 -18.07 -32.33 -2.33
N LYS A 277 -17.79 -31.56 -1.30
CA LYS A 277 -17.82 -32.00 0.12
C LYS A 277 -19.17 -31.74 0.80
N GLY A 278 -20.08 -31.00 0.22
CA GLY A 278 -21.34 -30.57 0.79
C GLY A 278 -21.17 -29.56 1.95
N TRP A 279 -20.10 -28.78 1.94
CA TRP A 279 -19.89 -27.71 2.91
C TRP A 279 -20.73 -26.48 2.57
N CYS A 280 -21.26 -25.80 3.60
CA CYS A 280 -22.05 -24.59 3.36
C CYS A 280 -21.16 -23.37 3.07
N GLY A 281 -21.71 -22.40 2.33
CA GLY A 281 -20.97 -21.20 1.96
C GLY A 281 -20.49 -20.38 3.16
N ALA A 282 -21.28 -20.34 4.24
CA ALA A 282 -20.90 -19.62 5.46
C ALA A 282 -19.66 -20.22 6.13
N ASP A 283 -19.54 -21.56 6.15
CA ASP A 283 -18.38 -22.24 6.73
C ASP A 283 -17.12 -22.02 5.89
N ILE A 284 -17.25 -22.01 4.56
CA ILE A 284 -16.15 -21.69 3.66
C ILE A 284 -15.67 -20.26 3.89
N MET A 285 -16.58 -19.30 3.98
CA MET A 285 -16.22 -17.90 4.21
C MET A 285 -15.63 -17.68 5.61
N CYS A 286 -16.14 -18.39 6.62
CA CYS A 286 -15.56 -18.41 7.97
C CYS A 286 -14.13 -18.97 7.94
N THR A 287 -13.90 -20.05 7.17
CA THR A 287 -12.57 -20.67 7.03
C THR A 287 -11.60 -19.79 6.26
N ALA A 288 -12.07 -19.06 5.21
CA ALA A 288 -11.25 -18.10 4.51
C ALA A 288 -10.85 -16.92 5.41
N ALA A 289 -11.77 -16.40 6.22
CA ALA A 289 -11.45 -15.39 7.23
C ALA A 289 -10.45 -15.92 8.27
N ALA A 290 -10.58 -17.19 8.67
CA ALA A 290 -9.64 -17.88 9.57
C ALA A 290 -8.25 -18.00 8.96
N LEU A 291 -8.15 -18.31 7.67
CA LEU A 291 -6.87 -18.36 6.94
C LEU A 291 -6.16 -17.01 6.98
N THR A 292 -6.87 -15.93 6.66
CA THR A 292 -6.34 -14.57 6.73
C THR A 292 -5.86 -14.23 8.14
N ALA A 293 -6.70 -14.48 9.15
CA ALA A 293 -6.35 -14.21 10.54
C ALA A 293 -5.15 -15.03 11.03
N GLN A 294 -5.08 -16.32 10.68
CA GLN A 294 -3.97 -17.19 11.05
C GLN A 294 -2.67 -16.80 10.34
N ALA A 295 -2.74 -16.45 9.06
CA ALA A 295 -1.58 -15.98 8.29
C ALA A 295 -0.98 -14.70 8.93
N ILE A 296 -1.82 -13.73 9.29
CA ILE A 296 -1.39 -12.51 9.98
C ILE A 296 -0.80 -12.84 11.36
N ALA A 297 -1.50 -13.67 12.16
CA ALA A 297 -1.04 -14.05 13.50
C ALA A 297 0.32 -14.75 13.48
N LEU A 298 0.56 -15.67 12.53
CA LEU A 298 1.84 -16.35 12.34
C LEU A 298 2.99 -15.36 12.12
N HIS A 299 2.77 -14.29 11.34
CA HIS A 299 3.79 -13.29 11.07
C HIS A 299 3.99 -12.36 12.27
N ILE A 300 2.92 -11.91 12.93
CA ILE A 300 3.03 -11.11 14.14
C ILE A 300 3.83 -11.86 15.21
N LEU A 301 3.50 -13.12 15.48
CA LEU A 301 4.15 -13.94 16.52
C LEU A 301 5.64 -14.20 16.26
N ARG A 302 6.10 -14.11 15.00
CA ARG A 302 7.54 -14.22 14.69
C ARG A 302 8.36 -13.01 15.17
N PHE A 303 7.73 -11.86 15.25
CA PHE A 303 8.39 -10.59 15.64
C PHE A 303 8.15 -10.25 17.10
N VAL A 304 6.97 -10.62 17.63
CA VAL A 304 6.59 -10.30 19.01
C VAL A 304 7.13 -11.36 19.95
N GLY A 305 8.13 -10.97 20.77
CA GLY A 305 8.60 -11.80 21.87
C GLY A 305 7.68 -11.69 23.12
N SER A 306 8.28 -11.60 24.29
CA SER A 306 7.55 -11.39 25.57
C SER A 306 7.19 -9.92 25.84
N ALA A 307 7.68 -8.99 25.02
CA ALA A 307 7.44 -7.54 25.17
C ALA A 307 5.99 -7.16 24.75
N THR A 308 5.54 -6.01 25.24
CA THR A 308 4.27 -5.44 24.80
C THR A 308 4.39 -4.92 23.37
N CYS A 309 3.40 -5.25 22.52
CA CYS A 309 3.35 -4.82 21.15
C CYS A 309 2.00 -4.17 20.82
N GLN A 310 2.03 -3.06 20.08
CA GLN A 310 0.83 -2.44 19.54
C GLN A 310 0.69 -2.76 18.05
N VAL A 311 -0.41 -3.41 17.65
CA VAL A 311 -0.79 -3.62 16.25
C VAL A 311 -1.66 -2.46 15.81
N LEU A 312 -1.11 -1.63 14.94
CA LEU A 312 -1.79 -0.48 14.33
C LEU A 312 -2.52 -0.98 13.08
N THR A 313 -3.84 -1.00 13.14
CA THR A 313 -4.67 -1.60 12.09
C THR A 313 -5.11 -0.60 11.05
N GLY A 314 -5.07 -1.02 9.77
CA GLY A 314 -5.54 -0.25 8.63
C GLY A 314 -5.96 -1.14 7.46
N GLY A 315 -6.54 -0.52 6.43
CA GLY A 315 -7.10 -1.21 5.27
C GLY A 315 -8.55 -1.64 5.45
N GLY A 316 -9.26 -1.91 4.35
CA GLY A 316 -10.70 -2.26 4.37
C GLY A 316 -11.02 -3.53 5.15
N GLY A 317 -10.05 -4.45 5.28
CA GLY A 317 -10.26 -5.72 6.00
C GLY A 317 -10.39 -5.60 7.51
N VAL A 318 -10.05 -4.45 8.09
CA VAL A 318 -10.28 -4.21 9.53
C VAL A 318 -11.78 -4.13 9.87
N HIS A 319 -12.62 -3.83 8.88
CA HIS A 319 -14.08 -3.85 9.03
C HIS A 319 -14.67 -5.26 8.94
N ASN A 320 -13.92 -6.26 8.48
CA ASN A 320 -14.35 -7.64 8.49
C ASN A 320 -14.23 -8.23 9.91
N LEU A 321 -15.32 -8.21 10.64
CA LEU A 321 -15.34 -8.66 12.05
C LEU A 321 -14.99 -10.13 12.22
N ALA A 322 -15.21 -10.98 11.19
CA ALA A 322 -14.83 -12.39 11.24
C ALA A 322 -13.29 -12.54 11.24
N ILE A 323 -12.59 -11.77 10.43
CA ILE A 323 -11.12 -11.74 10.41
C ILE A 323 -10.59 -11.18 11.73
N MET A 324 -11.07 -10.01 12.16
CA MET A 324 -10.55 -9.31 13.34
C MET A 324 -10.81 -10.06 14.64
N ARG A 325 -11.98 -10.68 14.79
CA ARG A 325 -12.29 -11.55 15.94
C ARG A 325 -11.30 -12.72 16.01
N GLN A 326 -11.16 -13.46 14.91
CA GLN A 326 -10.28 -14.61 14.85
C GLN A 326 -8.80 -14.25 15.01
N LEU A 327 -8.38 -13.07 14.54
CA LEU A 327 -7.02 -12.57 14.75
C LEU A 327 -6.74 -12.29 16.23
N ARG A 328 -7.68 -11.62 16.92
CA ARG A 328 -7.54 -11.33 18.36
C ARG A 328 -7.46 -12.59 19.20
N GLU A 329 -8.26 -13.62 18.87
CA GLU A 329 -8.29 -14.90 19.58
C GLU A 329 -6.95 -15.69 19.44
N ARG A 330 -6.13 -15.39 18.43
CA ARG A 330 -4.87 -16.08 18.15
C ARG A 330 -3.62 -15.39 18.69
N LEU A 331 -3.77 -14.20 19.22
CA LEU A 331 -2.65 -13.41 19.72
C LEU A 331 -2.66 -13.34 21.25
N PRO A 332 -1.49 -13.25 21.90
CA PRO A 332 -1.41 -13.15 23.35
C PRO A 332 -1.91 -11.79 23.85
N ASN A 333 -2.26 -11.71 25.13
CA ASN A 333 -2.73 -10.47 25.77
C ASN A 333 -1.67 -9.33 25.79
N SER A 334 -0.41 -9.64 25.53
CA SER A 334 0.66 -8.64 25.36
C SER A 334 0.54 -7.84 24.05
N VAL A 335 -0.31 -8.28 23.12
CA VAL A 335 -0.59 -7.62 21.86
C VAL A 335 -1.88 -6.82 21.97
N SER A 336 -1.80 -5.51 21.81
CA SER A 336 -2.96 -4.62 21.77
C SER A 336 -3.22 -4.12 20.35
N PHE A 337 -4.49 -3.84 20.04
CA PHE A 337 -4.90 -3.32 18.74
C PHE A 337 -5.30 -1.85 18.87
N VAL A 338 -4.76 -1.01 18.00
CA VAL A 338 -5.04 0.42 17.94
C VAL A 338 -5.31 0.79 16.48
N ASP A 339 -6.28 1.66 16.22
CA ASP A 339 -6.51 2.18 14.88
C ASP A 339 -5.39 3.16 14.50
N MET A 340 -4.87 3.09 13.27
CA MET A 340 -3.89 4.06 12.74
C MET A 340 -4.41 5.50 12.81
N GLU A 341 -5.71 5.70 12.70
CA GLU A 341 -6.34 7.02 12.79
C GLU A 341 -6.10 7.69 14.16
N ALA A 342 -5.94 6.91 15.23
CA ALA A 342 -5.59 7.45 16.55
C ALA A 342 -4.21 8.14 16.56
N TYR A 343 -3.38 7.88 15.57
CA TYR A 343 -2.09 8.54 15.36
C TYR A 343 -2.13 9.64 14.28
N GLY A 344 -3.32 10.06 13.87
CA GLY A 344 -3.51 11.09 12.85
C GLY A 344 -3.19 10.63 11.42
N VAL A 345 -3.21 9.31 11.18
CA VAL A 345 -2.97 8.72 9.86
C VAL A 345 -4.25 8.03 9.38
N PRO A 346 -5.11 8.71 8.60
CA PRO A 346 -6.26 8.06 8.00
C PRO A 346 -5.79 6.91 7.10
N THR A 347 -6.42 5.76 7.24
CA THR A 347 -6.01 4.53 6.55
C THR A 347 -5.89 4.72 5.04
N GLN A 348 -6.84 5.43 4.43
CA GLN A 348 -6.84 5.70 2.98
C GLN A 348 -5.75 6.69 2.57
N ALA A 349 -5.32 7.59 3.48
CA ALA A 349 -4.30 8.59 3.20
C ALA A 349 -2.85 8.06 3.35
N ARG A 350 -2.66 6.91 4.02
CA ARG A 350 -1.34 6.41 4.44
C ARG A 350 -0.34 6.30 3.29
N GLU A 351 -0.73 5.74 2.15
CA GLU A 351 0.17 5.58 1.01
C GLU A 351 0.57 6.94 0.41
N ALA A 352 -0.39 7.82 0.17
CA ALA A 352 -0.12 9.16 -0.35
C ALA A 352 0.74 9.99 0.63
N MET A 353 0.49 9.88 1.95
CA MET A 353 1.34 10.47 2.98
C MET A 353 2.77 9.93 2.92
N ALA A 354 2.96 8.64 2.64
CA ALA A 354 4.29 8.05 2.48
C ALA A 354 5.04 8.68 1.30
N PHE A 355 4.39 8.90 0.16
CA PHE A 355 5.02 9.56 -0.99
C PHE A 355 5.34 11.02 -0.70
N ALA A 356 4.53 11.75 0.05
CA ALA A 356 4.87 13.09 0.53
C ALA A 356 6.16 13.09 1.36
N LEU A 357 6.33 12.11 2.26
CA LEU A 357 7.55 11.94 3.06
C LEU A 357 8.77 11.59 2.21
N PHE A 358 8.61 10.73 1.18
CA PHE A 358 9.72 10.41 0.27
C PHE A 358 10.17 11.66 -0.48
N ALA A 359 9.24 12.46 -1.01
CA ALA A 359 9.57 13.71 -1.69
C ALA A 359 10.27 14.70 -0.76
N HIS A 360 9.82 14.82 0.48
CA HIS A 360 10.51 15.62 1.50
C HIS A 360 11.96 15.15 1.70
N CYS A 361 12.17 13.86 1.86
CA CYS A 361 13.52 13.29 1.98
C CYS A 361 14.36 13.59 0.73
N THR A 362 13.78 13.51 -0.47
CA THR A 362 14.44 13.82 -1.74
C THR A 362 14.92 15.27 -1.78
N MET A 363 14.07 16.22 -1.40
CA MET A 363 14.43 17.64 -1.32
C MET A 363 15.54 17.94 -0.31
N LEU A 364 15.66 17.08 0.73
CA LEU A 364 16.73 17.18 1.73
C LEU A 364 17.98 16.35 1.37
N GLY A 365 17.99 15.63 0.25
CA GLY A 365 19.08 14.71 -0.12
C GLY A 365 19.24 13.52 0.84
N LYS A 366 18.17 13.15 1.56
CA LYS A 366 18.18 12.04 2.54
C LYS A 366 17.69 10.75 1.90
N SER A 367 18.24 9.62 2.36
CA SER A 367 17.73 8.30 1.97
C SER A 367 16.32 8.07 2.48
N SER A 368 15.49 7.40 1.69
CA SER A 368 14.09 7.14 2.00
C SER A 368 13.60 5.73 1.61
N ASN A 369 14.53 4.81 1.32
CA ASN A 369 14.22 3.38 1.26
C ASN A 369 14.67 2.65 2.53
N LEU A 370 14.17 1.44 2.72
CA LEU A 370 14.60 0.51 3.76
C LEU A 370 15.17 -0.75 3.11
N PRO A 371 16.50 -0.95 3.11
CA PRO A 371 17.12 -2.17 2.55
C PRO A 371 16.56 -3.46 3.14
N GLY A 372 16.25 -3.49 4.43
CA GLY A 372 15.62 -4.65 5.10
C GLY A 372 14.19 -4.97 4.62
N ALA A 373 13.52 -4.04 3.93
CA ALA A 373 12.19 -4.26 3.36
C ALA A 373 12.26 -4.55 1.86
N THR A 374 13.12 -3.84 1.12
CA THR A 374 13.18 -3.93 -0.35
C THR A 374 14.26 -4.89 -0.87
N GLY A 375 15.18 -5.34 -0.01
CA GLY A 375 16.35 -6.12 -0.41
C GLY A 375 17.43 -5.29 -1.11
N ALA A 376 17.37 -3.96 -1.06
CA ALA A 376 18.42 -3.09 -1.59
C ALA A 376 19.75 -3.29 -0.85
N THR A 377 20.87 -3.13 -1.56
CA THR A 377 22.21 -3.32 -0.97
C THR A 377 22.64 -2.18 -0.05
N ARG A 378 21.99 -1.01 -0.16
CA ARG A 378 22.25 0.19 0.65
C ARG A 378 21.07 1.14 0.66
N PRO A 379 21.01 2.06 1.64
CA PRO A 379 20.09 3.18 1.59
C PRO A 379 20.33 4.09 0.39
N CYS A 380 19.25 4.64 -0.19
CA CYS A 380 19.32 5.59 -1.31
C CYS A 380 18.22 6.65 -1.21
N CYS A 381 18.48 7.81 -1.79
CA CYS A 381 17.50 8.86 -1.98
C CYS A 381 16.59 8.46 -3.14
N LEU A 382 15.28 8.44 -2.92
CA LEU A 382 14.29 8.06 -3.92
C LEU A 382 13.78 9.27 -4.69
N GLY A 383 13.31 9.04 -5.91
CA GLY A 383 12.61 10.05 -6.71
C GLY A 383 13.51 10.94 -7.58
N LYS A 384 12.85 11.64 -8.49
CA LYS A 384 13.43 12.63 -9.40
C LYS A 384 12.72 13.97 -9.22
N ILE A 385 13.47 15.07 -9.16
CA ILE A 385 12.92 16.42 -9.00
C ILE A 385 12.65 17.00 -10.38
N VAL A 386 11.46 17.52 -10.58
CA VAL A 386 11.01 18.20 -11.78
C VAL A 386 10.59 19.61 -11.39
N LEU A 387 11.12 20.59 -12.08
CA LEU A 387 10.82 22.03 -11.89
C LEU A 387 9.68 22.45 -12.82
N PRO A 388 8.83 23.42 -12.39
CA PRO A 388 7.82 24.03 -13.24
C PRO A 388 8.44 24.91 -14.32
#